data_f80220ce4be50f114da3dba9db8dd148
#
_entry.id   f80220ce4be50f114da3dba9db8dd148
#
_cell.length_a   1.000
_cell.length_b   1.000
_cell.length_c   1.000
_cell.angle_alpha   90.00
_cell.angle_beta   90.00
_cell.angle_gamma   90.00
#
_symmetry.space_group_name_H-M   'P 1'
#
loop_
_entity.id
_entity.type
_entity.pdbx_description
1 polymer ?
#
loop_
_entity_poly.entity_id
_entity_poly.type
_entity_poly.pdbx_seq_one_letter_code
_entity_poly.pdbx_strand_id
1 'polypeptide(L)'
;MKYRKLGNTGIEVSEIGFGTWGLGGNSYGPVDDNVSKTALRFAFDSGITFYDTSDLYGNGHSEEVLGDALHDVRDKIIISTKVGLLPHTGFGMPCDFSPAYIRQELDVSLRRLRSDYVDIYLLHSPTIEMLREDREIVATLQILKEAGKIHAYGISVRSPDDGLVAIQEFGINVVQVNFN
;
A
#
# COMPACT_ATOMS: atom_id res chain seq x y z
N MET A 1 4.86 -11.42 19.29
CA MET A 1 3.88 -10.86 18.33
C MET A 1 2.81 -11.90 18.04
N LYS A 2 1.55 -11.52 17.80
CA LYS A 2 0.51 -12.40 17.29
C LYS A 2 0.39 -12.20 15.77
N TYR A 3 -0.01 -13.26 15.06
CA TYR A 3 -0.18 -13.23 13.61
C TYR A 3 -1.62 -13.63 13.25
N ARG A 4 -2.13 -13.07 12.15
CA ARG A 4 -3.50 -13.32 11.67
C ARG A 4 -3.49 -13.50 10.15
N LYS A 5 -4.38 -14.36 9.68
CA LYS A 5 -4.68 -14.43 8.24
C LYS A 5 -5.47 -13.20 7.83
N LEU A 6 -5.05 -12.56 6.75
CA LEU A 6 -5.75 -11.43 6.15
C LEU A 6 -6.91 -11.95 5.29
N GLY A 7 -8.08 -12.12 5.95
CA GLY A 7 -9.27 -12.67 5.29
C GLY A 7 -8.98 -13.99 4.57
N ASN A 8 -9.38 -14.06 3.31
CA ASN A 8 -9.20 -15.22 2.42
C ASN A 8 -8.05 -15.05 1.42
N THR A 9 -7.17 -14.08 1.63
CA THR A 9 -6.05 -13.80 0.71
C THR A 9 -4.96 -14.87 0.73
N GLY A 10 -4.90 -15.67 1.78
CA GLY A 10 -3.79 -16.60 2.06
C GLY A 10 -2.58 -15.96 2.73
N ILE A 11 -2.55 -14.63 2.84
CA ILE A 11 -1.46 -13.87 3.45
C ILE A 11 -1.62 -13.87 4.97
N GLU A 12 -0.52 -14.13 5.69
CA GLU A 12 -0.46 -14.00 7.14
C GLU A 12 0.33 -12.75 7.51
N VAL A 13 -0.23 -11.92 8.40
CA VAL A 13 0.35 -10.65 8.83
C VAL A 13 0.49 -10.61 10.35
N SER A 14 1.46 -9.86 10.86
CA SER A 14 1.47 -9.49 12.28
C SER A 14 0.23 -8.66 12.61
N GLU A 15 -0.36 -8.89 13.79
CA GLU A 15 -1.58 -8.18 14.25
C GLU A 15 -1.39 -6.67 14.35
N ILE A 16 -0.15 -6.23 14.56
CA ILE A 16 0.27 -4.84 14.52
C ILE A 16 1.13 -4.64 13.28
N GLY A 17 0.79 -3.66 12.44
CA GLY A 17 1.58 -3.23 11.29
C GLY A 17 2.38 -1.96 11.58
N PHE A 18 3.45 -1.74 10.84
CA PHE A 18 4.25 -0.52 10.86
C PHE A 18 3.83 0.39 9.70
N GLY A 19 3.19 1.52 10.01
CA GLY A 19 2.85 2.54 9.02
C GLY A 19 4.04 3.48 8.77
N THR A 20 4.35 3.74 7.51
CA THR A 20 5.54 4.49 7.12
C THR A 20 5.24 5.92 6.64
N TRP A 21 4.03 6.42 6.82
CA TRP A 21 3.67 7.78 6.38
C TRP A 21 4.60 8.86 6.96
N GLY A 22 4.94 8.73 8.24
CA GLY A 22 5.88 9.64 8.91
C GLY A 22 7.31 9.61 8.33
N LEU A 23 7.71 8.53 7.68
CA LEU A 23 9.05 8.38 7.10
C LEU A 23 9.21 9.12 5.76
N GLY A 24 8.13 9.58 5.16
CA GLY A 24 8.16 10.35 3.92
C GLY A 24 8.78 11.75 4.06
N GLY A 25 8.89 12.28 5.28
CA GLY A 25 9.54 13.55 5.57
C GLY A 25 8.74 14.82 5.23
N ASN A 26 7.58 14.68 4.60
CA ASN A 26 6.74 15.81 4.17
C ASN A 26 5.48 16.02 5.04
N SER A 27 5.16 15.09 5.95
CA SER A 27 3.91 15.14 6.73
C SER A 27 4.11 15.60 8.18
N TYR A 28 5.18 15.16 8.82
CA TYR A 28 5.49 15.45 10.24
C TYR A 28 6.82 16.20 10.43
N GLY A 29 7.37 16.72 9.33
CA GLY A 29 8.65 17.41 9.31
C GLY A 29 9.79 16.53 8.79
N PRO A 30 11.01 17.07 8.68
CA PRO A 30 12.16 16.36 8.16
C PRO A 30 12.49 15.13 9.00
N VAL A 31 12.92 14.07 8.34
CA VAL A 31 13.22 12.77 8.96
C VAL A 31 14.66 12.38 8.61
N ASP A 32 15.36 11.74 9.56
CA ASP A 32 16.66 11.13 9.31
C ASP A 32 16.46 9.67 8.86
N ASP A 33 16.91 9.38 7.66
CA ASP A 33 16.77 8.04 7.05
C ASP A 33 17.48 6.94 7.85
N ASN A 34 18.61 7.25 8.51
CA ASN A 34 19.30 6.26 9.32
C ASN A 34 18.49 5.89 10.56
N VAL A 35 17.84 6.88 11.16
CA VAL A 35 16.90 6.65 12.28
C VAL A 35 15.69 5.85 11.80
N SER A 36 15.13 6.20 10.64
CA SER A 36 14.00 5.50 10.03
C SER A 36 14.34 4.04 9.72
N LYS A 37 15.48 3.78 9.07
CA LYS A 37 15.95 2.42 8.76
C LYS A 37 16.20 1.61 10.04
N THR A 38 16.76 2.23 11.06
CA THR A 38 16.97 1.59 12.38
C THR A 38 15.63 1.21 13.02
N ALA A 39 14.63 2.09 12.96
CA ALA A 39 13.30 1.82 13.50
C ALA A 39 12.58 0.69 12.75
N LEU A 40 12.66 0.67 11.41
CA LEU A 40 12.11 -0.41 10.57
C LEU A 40 12.75 -1.76 10.89
N ARG A 41 14.08 -1.79 11.03
CA ARG A 41 14.81 -3.00 11.40
C ARG A 41 14.45 -3.49 12.81
N PHE A 42 14.40 -2.58 13.78
CA PHE A 42 13.98 -2.90 15.14
C PHE A 42 12.55 -3.45 15.19
N ALA A 43 11.64 -2.90 14.38
CA ALA A 43 10.27 -3.40 14.27
C ALA A 43 10.26 -4.86 13.75
N PHE A 44 11.04 -5.16 12.71
CA PHE A 44 11.21 -6.52 12.19
C PHE A 44 11.74 -7.48 13.26
N ASP A 45 12.82 -7.10 13.94
CA ASP A 45 13.45 -7.91 15.01
C ASP A 45 12.49 -8.11 16.20
N SER A 46 11.52 -7.20 16.39
CA SER A 46 10.44 -7.31 17.39
C SER A 46 9.25 -8.17 16.93
N GLY A 47 9.31 -8.72 15.70
CA GLY A 47 8.31 -9.62 15.13
C GLY A 47 7.19 -8.92 14.35
N ILE A 48 7.32 -7.63 14.02
CA ILE A 48 6.41 -6.96 13.07
C ILE A 48 6.80 -7.41 11.66
N THR A 49 5.85 -8.02 10.96
CA THR A 49 6.05 -8.48 9.58
C THR A 49 5.22 -7.70 8.56
N PHE A 50 4.30 -6.85 9.00
CA PHE A 50 3.41 -6.08 8.14
C PHE A 50 3.82 -4.61 8.09
N TYR A 51 4.11 -4.10 6.89
CA TYR A 51 4.54 -2.73 6.61
C TYR A 51 3.60 -2.07 5.61
N ASP A 52 3.07 -0.91 5.98
CA ASP A 52 2.15 -0.12 5.15
C ASP A 52 2.82 1.16 4.67
N THR A 53 2.91 1.33 3.36
CA THR A 53 3.49 2.50 2.68
C THR A 53 2.58 3.02 1.57
N SER A 54 3.06 3.96 0.77
CA SER A 54 2.41 4.49 -0.44
C SER A 54 3.44 5.20 -1.32
N ASP A 55 3.18 5.21 -2.63
CA ASP A 55 3.84 6.04 -3.64
C ASP A 55 3.80 7.54 -3.30
N LEU A 56 2.70 7.98 -2.66
CA LEU A 56 2.50 9.37 -2.25
C LEU A 56 3.37 9.78 -1.05
N TYR A 57 3.76 8.86 -0.17
CA TYR A 57 4.46 9.20 1.08
C TYR A 57 5.88 9.69 0.79
N GLY A 58 6.07 11.03 0.91
CA GLY A 58 7.31 11.67 0.52
C GLY A 58 7.61 11.57 -0.98
N ASN A 59 6.57 11.44 -1.84
CA ASN A 59 6.71 11.20 -3.29
C ASN A 59 7.55 9.96 -3.60
N GLY A 60 7.32 8.87 -2.86
CA GLY A 60 8.02 7.61 -2.99
C GLY A 60 9.23 7.42 -2.05
N HIS A 61 9.67 8.47 -1.36
CA HIS A 61 10.78 8.38 -0.41
C HIS A 61 10.56 7.32 0.68
N SER A 62 9.33 7.20 1.18
CA SER A 62 8.97 6.19 2.17
C SER A 62 9.16 4.76 1.65
N GLU A 63 8.85 4.50 0.37
CA GLU A 63 9.10 3.20 -0.28
C GLU A 63 10.61 2.94 -0.42
N GLU A 64 11.40 3.95 -0.78
CA GLU A 64 12.86 3.84 -0.89
C GLU A 64 13.51 3.49 0.46
N VAL A 65 13.12 4.20 1.53
CA VAL A 65 13.63 3.95 2.88
C VAL A 65 13.25 2.55 3.36
N LEU A 66 12.02 2.10 3.09
CA LEU A 66 11.55 0.76 3.44
C LEU A 66 12.32 -0.32 2.66
N GLY A 67 12.46 -0.15 1.34
CA GLY A 67 13.23 -1.06 0.48
C GLY A 67 14.68 -1.15 0.91
N ASP A 68 15.32 -0.02 1.19
CA ASP A 68 16.70 0.01 1.68
C ASP A 68 16.87 -0.72 3.01
N ALA A 69 15.92 -0.56 3.93
CA ALA A 69 16.02 -1.11 5.27
C ALA A 69 15.81 -2.63 5.33
N LEU A 70 14.93 -3.19 4.47
CA LEU A 70 14.41 -4.55 4.65
C LEU A 70 14.51 -5.45 3.41
N HIS A 71 15.23 -5.06 2.34
CA HIS A 71 15.34 -5.89 1.12
C HIS A 71 15.98 -7.28 1.38
N ASP A 72 16.87 -7.39 2.34
CA ASP A 72 17.53 -8.64 2.71
C ASP A 72 16.61 -9.65 3.44
N VAL A 73 15.46 -9.20 3.89
CA VAL A 73 14.42 -10.00 4.53
C VAL A 73 13.07 -9.90 3.83
N ARG A 74 13.07 -9.50 2.55
CA ARG A 74 11.86 -9.24 1.76
C ARG A 74 10.87 -10.40 1.76
N ASP A 75 11.36 -11.62 1.74
CA ASP A 75 10.57 -12.87 1.76
C ASP A 75 9.92 -13.17 3.12
N LYS A 76 10.29 -12.43 4.18
CA LYS A 76 9.79 -12.60 5.54
C LYS A 76 8.83 -11.50 5.98
N ILE A 77 8.57 -10.53 5.11
CA ILE A 77 7.71 -9.39 5.40
C ILE A 77 6.59 -9.27 4.37
N ILE A 78 5.51 -8.63 4.78
CA ILE A 78 4.36 -8.29 3.95
C ILE A 78 4.35 -6.78 3.77
N ILE A 79 4.43 -6.33 2.52
CA ILE A 79 4.38 -4.93 2.16
C ILE A 79 3.04 -4.61 1.51
N SER A 80 2.33 -3.64 2.10
CA SER A 80 1.18 -2.96 1.50
C SER A 80 1.64 -1.61 0.96
N THR A 81 1.46 -1.36 -0.33
CA THR A 81 1.63 -0.01 -0.90
C THR A 81 0.38 0.41 -1.67
N LYS A 82 0.30 1.69 -2.05
CA LYS A 82 -0.92 2.29 -2.58
C LYS A 82 -0.61 3.13 -3.81
N VAL A 83 -1.66 3.33 -4.64
CA VAL A 83 -1.57 4.08 -5.90
C VAL A 83 -2.80 4.95 -6.12
N GLY A 84 -2.61 6.02 -6.86
CA GLY A 84 -3.68 6.80 -7.46
C GLY A 84 -3.84 8.20 -6.93
N LEU A 85 -3.43 8.50 -5.69
CA LEU A 85 -3.35 9.89 -5.25
C LEU A 85 -2.06 10.52 -5.77
N LEU A 86 -2.19 11.75 -6.29
CA LEU A 86 -1.05 12.49 -6.84
C LEU A 86 -0.51 13.49 -5.81
N PRO A 87 0.78 13.84 -5.89
CA PRO A 87 1.38 14.88 -5.05
C PRO A 87 0.60 16.19 -5.15
N HIS A 88 0.29 16.80 -4.01
CA HIS A 88 -0.49 18.04 -3.94
C HIS A 88 -0.07 18.89 -2.76
N THR A 89 -0.31 20.19 -2.90
CA THR A 89 -0.20 21.18 -1.84
C THR A 89 -1.57 21.82 -1.64
N GLY A 90 -2.23 21.55 -0.52
CA GLY A 90 -3.55 22.11 -0.23
C GLY A 90 -4.64 21.06 -0.05
N PHE A 91 -5.90 21.49 -0.12
CA PHE A 91 -7.06 20.63 0.19
C PHE A 91 -7.54 19.77 -0.99
N GLY A 92 -7.09 20.04 -2.21
CA GLY A 92 -7.39 19.19 -3.35
C GLY A 92 -6.65 17.86 -3.22
N MET A 93 -7.29 16.77 -3.63
CA MET A 93 -6.68 15.45 -3.71
C MET A 93 -6.71 14.98 -5.16
N PRO A 94 -5.83 15.53 -6.02
CA PRO A 94 -5.75 15.08 -7.41
C PRO A 94 -5.42 13.60 -7.43
N CYS A 95 -6.01 12.89 -8.38
CA CYS A 95 -5.82 11.45 -8.49
C CYS A 95 -5.81 11.01 -9.95
N ASP A 96 -5.11 9.90 -10.19
CA ASP A 96 -5.16 9.18 -11.46
C ASP A 96 -5.26 7.68 -11.15
N PHE A 97 -6.41 7.10 -11.42
CA PHE A 97 -6.65 5.67 -11.30
C PHE A 97 -6.73 4.99 -12.67
N SER A 98 -6.27 5.65 -13.74
CA SER A 98 -6.26 5.03 -15.05
C SER A 98 -5.45 3.72 -15.05
N PRO A 99 -5.86 2.72 -15.82
CA PRO A 99 -5.13 1.45 -15.97
C PRO A 99 -3.66 1.64 -16.35
N ALA A 100 -3.35 2.66 -17.14
CA ALA A 100 -1.98 2.98 -17.54
C ALA A 100 -1.15 3.46 -16.36
N TYR A 101 -1.70 4.41 -15.57
CA TYR A 101 -1.02 4.95 -14.39
C TYR A 101 -0.79 3.88 -13.32
N ILE A 102 -1.82 3.06 -13.03
CA ILE A 102 -1.71 1.97 -12.04
C ILE A 102 -0.55 1.02 -12.38
N ARG A 103 -0.42 0.62 -13.67
CA ARG A 103 0.67 -0.26 -14.11
C ARG A 103 2.04 0.42 -14.01
N GLN A 104 2.13 1.66 -14.50
CA GLN A 104 3.36 2.42 -14.50
C GLN A 104 3.87 2.67 -13.08
N GLU A 105 2.98 3.10 -12.17
CA GLU A 105 3.39 3.43 -10.80
C GLU A 105 3.71 2.17 -9.99
N LEU A 106 3.07 1.02 -10.26
CA LEU A 106 3.51 -0.24 -9.67
C LEU A 106 4.98 -0.55 -10.04
N ASP A 107 5.35 -0.39 -11.31
CA ASP A 107 6.74 -0.64 -11.74
C ASP A 107 7.73 0.35 -11.08
N VAL A 108 7.29 1.57 -10.78
CA VAL A 108 8.06 2.54 -10.00
C VAL A 108 8.20 2.09 -8.55
N SER A 109 7.09 1.74 -7.91
CA SER A 109 7.06 1.24 -6.51
C SER A 109 7.92 0.00 -6.32
N LEU A 110 7.88 -0.95 -7.24
CA LEU A 110 8.72 -2.16 -7.21
C LEU A 110 10.22 -1.82 -7.21
N ARG A 111 10.65 -0.85 -8.04
CA ARG A 111 12.04 -0.40 -8.05
C ARG A 111 12.45 0.24 -6.73
N ARG A 112 11.61 1.14 -6.16
CA ARG A 112 11.85 1.80 -4.86
C ARG A 112 11.93 0.78 -3.73
N LEU A 113 11.03 -0.19 -3.72
CA LEU A 113 10.97 -1.27 -2.73
C LEU A 113 12.05 -2.35 -2.92
N ARG A 114 12.80 -2.31 -4.03
CA ARG A 114 13.79 -3.34 -4.41
C ARG A 114 13.21 -4.75 -4.40
N SER A 115 12.05 -4.92 -5.01
CA SER A 115 11.29 -6.15 -5.00
C SER A 115 10.65 -6.40 -6.37
N ASP A 116 10.49 -7.65 -6.74
CA ASP A 116 9.80 -8.05 -7.97
C ASP A 116 8.27 -8.11 -7.79
N TYR A 117 7.80 -8.02 -6.54
CA TYR A 117 6.38 -8.06 -6.19
C TYR A 117 6.08 -7.21 -4.96
N VAL A 118 4.79 -6.86 -4.79
CA VAL A 118 4.23 -6.39 -3.51
C VAL A 118 3.15 -7.37 -3.04
N ASP A 119 3.01 -7.49 -1.73
CA ASP A 119 2.04 -8.45 -1.19
C ASP A 119 0.62 -7.90 -1.30
N ILE A 120 0.43 -6.61 -1.04
CA ILE A 120 -0.86 -5.95 -1.08
C ILE A 120 -0.74 -4.63 -1.82
N TYR A 121 -1.53 -4.46 -2.90
CA TYR A 121 -1.59 -3.22 -3.68
C TYR A 121 -2.96 -2.59 -3.56
N LEU A 122 -3.03 -1.38 -3.00
CA LEU A 122 -4.29 -0.71 -2.70
C LEU A 122 -4.53 0.48 -3.63
N LEU A 123 -5.76 0.68 -4.04
CA LEU A 123 -6.22 1.95 -4.57
C LEU A 123 -6.32 2.95 -3.39
N HIS A 124 -5.67 4.11 -3.53
CA HIS A 124 -5.52 5.07 -2.44
C HIS A 124 -6.72 6.03 -2.39
N SER A 125 -7.77 5.64 -1.69
CA SER A 125 -8.99 6.43 -1.45
C SER A 125 -9.72 6.93 -2.71
N PRO A 126 -9.94 6.09 -3.74
CA PRO A 126 -10.86 6.46 -4.81
C PRO A 126 -12.27 6.61 -4.24
N THR A 127 -13.14 7.29 -4.95
CA THR A 127 -14.57 7.20 -4.67
C THR A 127 -15.17 5.94 -5.29
N ILE A 128 -16.28 5.47 -4.75
CA ILE A 128 -17.01 4.32 -5.32
C ILE A 128 -17.52 4.63 -6.74
N GLU A 129 -17.91 5.89 -6.98
CA GLU A 129 -18.36 6.37 -8.29
C GLU A 129 -17.27 6.19 -9.34
N MET A 130 -16.00 6.52 -9.05
CA MET A 130 -14.88 6.29 -9.98
C MET A 130 -14.77 4.82 -10.39
N LEU A 131 -14.95 3.89 -9.44
CA LEU A 131 -14.91 2.46 -9.74
C LEU A 131 -16.13 1.99 -10.55
N ARG A 132 -17.28 2.66 -10.40
CA ARG A 132 -18.48 2.39 -11.20
C ARG A 132 -18.35 2.91 -12.63
N GLU A 133 -17.75 4.10 -12.78
CA GLU A 133 -17.54 4.76 -14.07
C GLU A 133 -16.49 4.02 -14.93
N ASP A 134 -15.44 3.51 -14.29
CA ASP A 134 -14.38 2.76 -14.98
C ASP A 134 -14.09 1.40 -14.30
N ARG A 135 -14.67 0.34 -14.85
CA ARG A 135 -14.45 -1.04 -14.37
C ARG A 135 -13.06 -1.59 -14.71
N GLU A 136 -12.34 -0.96 -15.64
CA GLU A 136 -10.98 -1.36 -16.01
C GLU A 136 -9.98 -1.11 -14.85
N ILE A 137 -10.30 -0.22 -13.92
CA ILE A 137 -9.49 0.01 -12.70
C ILE A 137 -9.31 -1.30 -11.94
N VAL A 138 -10.40 -1.97 -11.58
CA VAL A 138 -10.35 -3.23 -10.81
C VAL A 138 -9.84 -4.38 -11.66
N ALA A 139 -10.23 -4.44 -12.95
CA ALA A 139 -9.74 -5.44 -13.89
C ALA A 139 -8.20 -5.37 -14.03
N THR A 140 -7.63 -4.17 -14.00
CA THR A 140 -6.17 -3.98 -14.03
C THR A 140 -5.48 -4.59 -12.82
N LEU A 141 -6.02 -4.41 -11.61
CA LEU A 141 -5.47 -5.05 -10.41
C LEU A 141 -5.50 -6.58 -10.50
N GLN A 142 -6.58 -7.13 -11.06
CA GLN A 142 -6.68 -8.57 -11.29
C GLN A 142 -5.59 -9.07 -12.24
N ILE A 143 -5.36 -8.37 -13.36
CA ILE A 143 -4.30 -8.72 -14.33
C ILE A 143 -2.91 -8.66 -13.66
N LEU A 144 -2.64 -7.66 -12.83
CA LEU A 144 -1.37 -7.54 -12.11
C LEU A 144 -1.16 -8.68 -11.12
N LYS A 145 -2.24 -9.14 -10.47
CA LYS A 145 -2.22 -10.30 -9.60
C LYS A 145 -1.94 -11.59 -10.38
N GLU A 146 -2.60 -11.80 -11.50
CA GLU A 146 -2.37 -12.96 -12.37
C GLU A 146 -0.95 -13.00 -12.93
N ALA A 147 -0.35 -11.81 -13.17
CA ALA A 147 1.05 -11.67 -13.56
C ALA A 147 2.05 -11.90 -12.42
N GLY A 148 1.58 -12.11 -11.18
CA GLY A 148 2.43 -12.30 -10.00
C GLY A 148 3.13 -11.04 -9.48
N LYS A 149 2.82 -9.86 -10.04
CA LYS A 149 3.40 -8.58 -9.57
C LYS A 149 2.81 -8.13 -8.24
N ILE A 150 1.58 -8.57 -7.92
CA ILE A 150 0.94 -8.33 -6.63
C ILE A 150 0.29 -9.64 -6.15
N HIS A 151 0.27 -9.90 -4.84
CA HIS A 151 -0.34 -11.12 -4.30
C HIS A 151 -1.82 -10.90 -3.95
N ALA A 152 -2.17 -9.72 -3.45
CA ALA A 152 -3.53 -9.30 -3.18
C ALA A 152 -3.72 -7.84 -3.58
N TYR A 153 -4.96 -7.45 -3.83
CA TYR A 153 -5.31 -6.06 -4.08
C TYR A 153 -6.52 -5.64 -3.26
N GLY A 154 -6.67 -4.33 -3.11
CA GLY A 154 -7.70 -3.78 -2.29
C GLY A 154 -7.89 -2.29 -2.47
N ILE A 155 -8.49 -1.67 -1.48
CA ILE A 155 -8.82 -0.26 -1.46
C ILE A 155 -8.61 0.31 -0.05
N SER A 156 -8.05 1.51 0.03
CA SER A 156 -8.20 2.31 1.23
C SER A 156 -9.43 3.21 1.08
N VAL A 157 -10.23 3.32 2.12
CA VAL A 157 -11.50 4.06 2.09
C VAL A 157 -11.60 5.03 3.26
N ARG A 158 -12.44 6.06 3.07
CA ARG A 158 -12.70 7.07 4.10
C ARG A 158 -13.86 6.71 5.01
N SER A 159 -14.77 5.85 4.52
CA SER A 159 -15.90 5.37 5.30
C SER A 159 -16.00 3.85 5.28
N PRO A 160 -16.52 3.22 6.35
CA PRO A 160 -16.81 1.80 6.37
C PRO A 160 -17.83 1.39 5.30
N ASP A 161 -18.79 2.25 4.97
CA ASP A 161 -19.84 1.99 3.97
C ASP A 161 -19.24 1.84 2.57
N ASP A 162 -18.27 2.70 2.20
CA ASP A 162 -17.53 2.55 0.94
C ASP A 162 -16.77 1.22 0.89
N GLY A 163 -16.21 0.80 2.02
CA GLY A 163 -15.55 -0.51 2.12
C GLY A 163 -16.51 -1.67 1.88
N LEU A 164 -17.72 -1.61 2.44
CA LEU A 164 -18.75 -2.62 2.21
C LEU A 164 -19.20 -2.67 0.75
N VAL A 165 -19.40 -1.50 0.13
CA VAL A 165 -19.73 -1.41 -1.30
C VAL A 165 -18.61 -1.98 -2.15
N ALA A 166 -17.34 -1.64 -1.85
CA ALA A 166 -16.18 -2.16 -2.57
C ALA A 166 -16.12 -3.70 -2.54
N ILE A 167 -16.41 -4.31 -1.40
CA ILE A 167 -16.48 -5.77 -1.26
C ILE A 167 -17.64 -6.35 -2.08
N GLN A 168 -18.83 -5.78 -1.97
CA GLN A 168 -20.05 -6.34 -2.55
C GLN A 168 -20.16 -6.16 -4.06
N GLU A 169 -19.78 -4.99 -4.58
CA GLU A 169 -19.95 -4.66 -6.00
C GLU A 169 -18.71 -5.01 -6.84
N PHE A 170 -17.53 -4.99 -6.26
CA PHE A 170 -16.26 -5.11 -6.99
C PHE A 170 -15.42 -6.32 -6.59
N GLY A 171 -15.85 -7.10 -5.59
CA GLY A 171 -15.12 -8.28 -5.13
C GLY A 171 -13.77 -7.96 -4.48
N ILE A 172 -13.61 -6.75 -3.94
CA ILE A 172 -12.40 -6.33 -3.23
C ILE A 172 -12.21 -7.18 -1.98
N ASN A 173 -11.01 -7.71 -1.79
CA ASN A 173 -10.72 -8.64 -0.68
C ASN A 173 -9.95 -8.01 0.48
N VAL A 174 -9.33 -6.85 0.25
CA VAL A 174 -8.57 -6.11 1.26
C VAL A 174 -9.12 -4.70 1.36
N VAL A 175 -9.50 -4.29 2.55
CA VAL A 175 -9.99 -2.94 2.83
C VAL A 175 -9.17 -2.33 3.96
N GLN A 176 -8.61 -1.16 3.72
CA GLN A 176 -7.99 -0.32 4.74
C GLN A 176 -8.96 0.80 5.12
N VAL A 177 -9.35 0.86 6.38
CA VAL A 177 -10.31 1.83 6.88
C VAL A 177 -9.88 2.33 8.26
N ASN A 178 -10.19 3.59 8.57
CA ASN A 178 -9.97 4.13 9.91
C ASN A 178 -10.88 3.40 10.90
N PHE A 179 -10.27 2.89 11.97
CA PHE A 179 -10.97 2.21 13.06
C PHE A 179 -10.59 2.87 14.39
N ASN A 180 -11.57 3.50 15.04
CA ASN A 180 -11.41 4.24 16.29
C ASN A 180 -12.70 4.22 17.11
#